data_f5d4c38b4e67d697364ab458cb499de3
#
_entry.id   f5d4c38b4e67d697364ab458cb499de3
#
_cell.length_a   1.000
_cell.length_b   1.000
_cell.length_c   1.000
_cell.angle_alpha   90.00
_cell.angle_beta   90.00
_cell.angle_gamma   90.00
#
_symmetry.space_group_name_H-M   'P 1'
#
loop_
_entity.id
_entity.type
_entity.pdbx_description
1 polymer ?
#
loop_
_entity_poly.entity_id
_entity_poly.type
_entity_poly.pdbx_seq_one_letter_code
_entity_poly.pdbx_strand_id
1 'polypeptide(L)'
;MAYRKKSESEVENTVEETKVKTEKTSTVDKEKEELKAQLEELKAQMALMAQMMGNKPTQTTKSNREITFVSMVPGTLVLKGTTIWKIEGQFNSRSIMESEAEAILSNMNNAIRNGIVYIADAQFVKEHNLEAVYAHLITDAQLKELLSMNVKHVVDVYKNANDTQKQVIIDMVSEKKLNGQEIDANILIELGKLCRKDLISIEPIEEEG
;
A
#
# COMPACT_ATOMS: atom_id res chain seq x y z
N MET A 1 15.06 -64.38 35.62
CA MET A 1 15.96 -65.55 35.44
C MET A 1 16.67 -65.42 34.14
N ALA A 2 17.97 -65.28 34.27
CA ALA A 2 19.08 -65.97 33.67
C ALA A 2 19.47 -65.47 32.27
N TYR A 3 20.54 -64.78 32.14
CA TYR A 3 21.96 -65.11 32.05
C TYR A 3 22.43 -65.43 30.62
N ARG A 4 23.38 -64.57 30.15
CA ARG A 4 24.80 -64.87 29.79
C ARG A 4 24.97 -65.43 28.36
N LYS A 5 25.98 -65.09 27.58
CA LYS A 5 27.40 -64.75 27.64
C LYS A 5 27.86 -64.34 26.21
N LYS A 6 28.67 -63.30 26.01
CA LYS A 6 30.12 -63.20 25.90
C LYS A 6 30.80 -64.09 24.85
N SER A 7 31.48 -63.47 23.89
CA SER A 7 32.94 -63.59 23.61
C SER A 7 33.23 -62.90 22.27
N GLU A 8 34.01 -61.90 22.24
CA GLU A 8 35.47 -61.88 21.95
C GLU A 8 35.82 -62.48 20.59
N SER A 9 36.25 -61.56 19.65
CA SER A 9 37.54 -61.68 18.97
C SER A 9 37.92 -60.26 18.46
N GLU A 10 38.94 -59.78 19.15
CA GLU A 10 39.77 -58.64 18.76
C GLU A 10 40.71 -59.00 17.60
N VAL A 11 41.17 -57.88 16.99
CA VAL A 11 42.47 -57.66 16.38
C VAL A 11 42.64 -58.03 14.92
N GLU A 12 43.07 -57.03 14.24
CA GLU A 12 43.70 -56.83 12.95
C GLU A 12 42.84 -56.04 11.92
N ASN A 13 42.92 -54.70 12.01
CA ASN A 13 43.00 -53.81 10.84
C ASN A 13 43.20 -52.34 11.26
N THR A 14 44.33 -52.04 11.88
CA THR A 14 44.64 -50.66 12.30
C THR A 14 45.93 -50.14 11.64
N VAL A 15 46.13 -50.30 10.35
CA VAL A 15 47.28 -49.69 9.67
C VAL A 15 46.95 -49.05 8.30
N GLU A 16 45.79 -49.33 7.68
CA GLU A 16 45.50 -48.74 6.36
C GLU A 16 44.55 -47.49 6.38
N GLU A 17 43.86 -47.24 7.48
CA GLU A 17 42.93 -46.10 7.54
C GLU A 17 43.60 -44.72 7.82
N THR A 18 44.87 -44.70 8.26
CA THR A 18 45.54 -43.43 8.64
C THR A 18 46.21 -42.71 7.47
N LYS A 19 46.46 -43.35 6.33
CA LYS A 19 47.05 -42.70 5.15
C LYS A 19 46.04 -42.06 4.19
N VAL A 20 44.79 -42.51 4.19
CA VAL A 20 43.74 -41.96 3.32
C VAL A 20 43.02 -40.75 3.94
N LYS A 21 43.08 -40.57 5.28
CA LYS A 21 42.50 -39.42 5.96
C LYS A 21 43.33 -38.14 5.88
N THR A 22 44.67 -38.25 5.66
CA THR A 22 45.55 -37.07 5.62
C THR A 22 45.59 -36.40 4.25
N GLU A 23 45.34 -37.12 3.16
CA GLU A 23 45.26 -36.53 1.82
C GLU A 23 43.91 -35.88 1.50
N LYS A 24 42.81 -36.37 2.08
CA LYS A 24 41.49 -35.75 1.90
C LYS A 24 41.30 -34.47 2.70
N THR A 25 41.98 -34.27 3.82
CA THR A 25 41.90 -33.04 4.63
C THR A 25 42.68 -31.90 3.99
N SER A 26 43.78 -32.17 3.29
CA SER A 26 44.58 -31.11 2.66
C SER A 26 43.98 -30.55 1.37
N THR A 27 43.13 -31.31 0.66
CA THR A 27 42.40 -30.84 -0.52
C THR A 27 41.16 -30.03 -0.14
N VAL A 28 40.46 -30.44 0.90
CA VAL A 28 39.28 -29.72 1.40
C VAL A 28 39.65 -28.36 2.02
N ASP A 29 40.82 -28.27 2.68
CA ASP A 29 41.28 -26.99 3.22
C ASP A 29 41.76 -26.03 2.14
N LYS A 30 42.36 -26.53 1.04
CA LYS A 30 42.71 -25.72 -0.13
C LYS A 30 41.48 -25.21 -0.89
N GLU A 31 40.50 -26.06 -1.12
CA GLU A 31 39.24 -25.66 -1.76
C GLU A 31 38.49 -24.63 -0.91
N LYS A 32 38.55 -24.75 0.42
CA LYS A 32 37.92 -23.80 1.34
C LYS A 32 38.60 -22.43 1.37
N GLU A 33 39.92 -22.40 1.21
CA GLU A 33 40.68 -21.15 1.07
C GLU A 33 40.46 -20.50 -0.29
N GLU A 34 40.39 -21.27 -1.38
CA GLU A 34 40.06 -20.76 -2.70
C GLU A 34 38.62 -20.19 -2.75
N LEU A 35 37.65 -20.87 -2.12
CA LEU A 35 36.28 -20.39 -2.03
C LEU A 35 36.17 -19.09 -1.21
N LYS A 36 36.96 -18.98 -0.13
CA LYS A 36 37.02 -17.73 0.66
C LYS A 36 37.63 -16.59 -0.14
N ALA A 37 38.71 -16.86 -0.90
CA ALA A 37 39.35 -15.86 -1.75
C ALA A 37 38.39 -15.36 -2.84
N GLN A 38 37.64 -16.26 -3.50
CA GLN A 38 36.63 -15.90 -4.49
C GLN A 38 35.46 -15.08 -3.88
N LEU A 39 35.07 -15.39 -2.65
CA LEU A 39 34.01 -14.69 -1.94
C LEU A 39 34.44 -13.28 -1.51
N GLU A 40 35.72 -13.09 -1.16
CA GLU A 40 36.26 -11.75 -0.88
C GLU A 40 36.43 -10.93 -2.17
N GLU A 41 36.86 -11.55 -3.25
CA GLU A 41 36.96 -10.88 -4.55
C GLU A 41 35.58 -10.44 -5.08
N LEU A 42 34.56 -11.30 -4.93
CA LEU A 42 33.19 -10.97 -5.30
C LEU A 42 32.63 -9.81 -4.45
N LYS A 43 32.94 -9.81 -3.13
CA LYS A 43 32.57 -8.70 -2.25
C LYS A 43 33.28 -7.40 -2.61
N ALA A 44 34.55 -7.48 -2.99
CA ALA A 44 35.30 -6.30 -3.45
C ALA A 44 34.74 -5.76 -4.78
N GLN A 45 34.38 -6.63 -5.72
CA GLN A 45 33.72 -6.22 -6.97
C GLN A 45 32.34 -5.60 -6.72
N MET A 46 31.53 -6.16 -5.81
CA MET A 46 30.24 -5.56 -5.42
C MET A 46 30.43 -4.21 -4.72
N ALA A 47 31.44 -4.05 -3.87
CA ALA A 47 31.74 -2.77 -3.22
C ALA A 47 32.22 -1.72 -4.24
N LEU A 48 33.01 -2.11 -5.23
CA LEU A 48 33.44 -1.23 -6.31
C LEU A 48 32.28 -0.82 -7.22
N MET A 49 31.37 -1.76 -7.55
CA MET A 49 30.12 -1.46 -8.26
C MET A 49 29.22 -0.52 -7.48
N ALA A 50 29.07 -0.75 -6.16
CA ALA A 50 28.30 0.13 -5.30
C ALA A 50 28.91 1.54 -5.22
N GLN A 51 30.24 1.68 -5.21
CA GLN A 51 30.93 2.95 -5.27
C GLN A 51 30.78 3.66 -6.63
N MET A 52 30.78 2.92 -7.72
CA MET A 52 30.53 3.48 -9.06
C MET A 52 29.06 3.87 -9.26
N MET A 53 28.12 3.16 -8.61
CA MET A 53 26.71 3.53 -8.59
C MET A 53 26.37 4.64 -7.60
N GLY A 54 27.16 4.80 -6.52
CA GLY A 54 26.94 5.80 -5.46
C GLY A 54 27.36 7.23 -5.84
N ASN A 55 28.04 7.45 -6.97
CA ASN A 55 28.52 8.75 -7.39
C ASN A 55 27.86 9.27 -8.68
N LYS A 56 26.69 8.74 -9.05
CA LYS A 56 25.80 9.49 -9.91
C LYS A 56 25.08 10.51 -9.05
N PRO A 57 25.25 11.83 -9.30
CA PRO A 57 24.25 12.75 -8.83
C PRO A 57 22.94 12.21 -9.39
N THR A 58 21.99 11.97 -8.51
CA THR A 58 20.62 11.66 -8.90
C THR A 58 20.14 12.88 -9.72
N GLN A 59 20.48 12.89 -11.01
CA GLN A 59 19.65 13.61 -11.93
C GLN A 59 18.29 12.97 -11.72
N THR A 60 17.41 13.67 -11.04
CA THR A 60 15.99 13.48 -11.13
C THR A 60 15.68 13.53 -12.62
N THR A 61 15.79 12.39 -13.30
CA THR A 61 15.08 12.18 -14.53
C THR A 61 13.65 12.43 -14.14
N LYS A 62 13.15 13.63 -14.52
CA LYS A 62 11.74 13.94 -14.35
C LYS A 62 11.00 12.77 -14.94
N SER A 63 10.48 11.94 -14.07
CA SER A 63 9.69 10.78 -14.47
C SER A 63 8.53 11.34 -15.28
N ASN A 64 8.35 10.88 -16.51
CA ASN A 64 7.19 11.23 -17.34
C ASN A 64 5.95 10.45 -16.86
N ARG A 65 6.03 9.89 -15.65
CA ARG A 65 4.94 9.14 -15.03
C ARG A 65 3.83 10.09 -14.62
N GLU A 66 2.62 9.69 -14.92
CA GLU A 66 1.41 10.39 -14.52
C GLU A 66 0.78 9.69 -13.31
N ILE A 67 0.47 10.46 -12.30
CA ILE A 67 -0.18 10.01 -11.08
C ILE A 67 -1.64 10.43 -11.12
N THR A 68 -2.53 9.47 -10.92
CA THR A 68 -3.98 9.72 -10.97
C THR A 68 -4.51 10.09 -9.59
N PHE A 69 -5.11 11.27 -9.50
CA PHE A 69 -5.84 11.76 -8.33
C PHE A 69 -7.34 11.62 -8.56
N VAL A 70 -8.06 11.18 -7.53
CA VAL A 70 -9.52 11.00 -7.54
C VAL A 70 -10.13 11.92 -6.49
N SER A 71 -11.15 12.68 -6.87
CA SER A 71 -11.95 13.48 -5.93
C SER A 71 -12.88 12.57 -5.12
N MET A 72 -12.81 12.65 -3.81
CA MET A 72 -13.71 11.91 -2.93
C MET A 72 -14.91 12.75 -2.46
N VAL A 73 -14.94 14.03 -2.82
CA VAL A 73 -15.99 14.98 -2.41
C VAL A 73 -16.86 15.41 -3.60
N PRO A 74 -18.14 15.69 -3.37
CA PRO A 74 -18.99 16.33 -4.38
C PRO A 74 -18.52 17.76 -4.66
N GLY A 75 -18.86 18.29 -5.82
CA GLY A 75 -18.46 19.63 -6.25
C GLY A 75 -17.02 19.67 -6.79
N THR A 76 -16.36 20.82 -6.66
CA THR A 76 -15.04 21.04 -7.26
C THR A 76 -13.93 20.86 -6.22
N LEU A 77 -13.10 19.86 -6.42
CA LEU A 77 -11.86 19.69 -5.67
C LEU A 77 -10.73 20.48 -6.31
N VAL A 78 -10.05 21.31 -5.50
CA VAL A 78 -8.91 22.11 -5.94
C VAL A 78 -7.62 21.49 -5.41
N LEU A 79 -6.77 20.99 -6.31
CA LEU A 79 -5.45 20.47 -5.97
C LEU A 79 -4.40 21.60 -6.10
N LYS A 80 -3.58 21.74 -5.06
CA LYS A 80 -2.55 22.80 -4.95
C LYS A 80 -1.16 22.19 -5.14
N GLY A 81 -0.70 22.18 -6.39
CA GLY A 81 0.68 21.84 -6.75
C GLY A 81 1.54 23.09 -6.90
N THR A 82 2.47 23.10 -7.84
CA THR A 82 3.13 24.32 -8.33
C THR A 82 2.13 25.14 -9.16
N THR A 83 1.19 24.45 -9.79
CA THR A 83 0.00 25.03 -10.41
C THR A 83 -1.27 24.56 -9.69
N ILE A 84 -2.39 25.19 -10.03
CA ILE A 84 -3.71 24.84 -9.47
C ILE A 84 -4.43 23.93 -10.46
N TRP A 85 -4.84 22.76 -9.98
CA TRP A 85 -5.62 21.78 -10.73
C TRP A 85 -7.03 21.66 -10.14
N LYS A 86 -8.03 21.42 -10.98
CA LYS A 86 -9.41 21.22 -10.54
C LYS A 86 -9.91 19.86 -10.99
N ILE A 87 -10.64 19.19 -10.13
CA ILE A 87 -11.42 17.99 -10.43
C ILE A 87 -12.85 18.28 -10.06
N GLU A 88 -13.77 18.20 -11.00
CA GLU A 88 -15.19 18.50 -10.80
C GLU A 88 -15.95 17.21 -10.59
N GLY A 89 -16.74 17.16 -9.53
CA GLY A 89 -17.59 16.03 -9.17
C GLY A 89 -16.88 14.94 -8.37
N GLN A 90 -17.68 14.20 -7.63
CA GLN A 90 -17.19 13.06 -6.82
C GLN A 90 -16.80 11.90 -7.73
N PHE A 91 -15.74 11.19 -7.36
CA PHE A 91 -15.14 10.05 -8.06
C PHE A 91 -14.57 10.37 -9.46
N ASN A 92 -14.60 11.61 -9.88
CA ASN A 92 -13.87 12.01 -11.07
C ASN A 92 -12.37 12.06 -10.77
N SER A 93 -11.58 11.80 -11.79
CA SER A 93 -10.14 11.68 -11.68
C SER A 93 -9.40 12.60 -12.63
N ARG A 94 -8.13 12.87 -12.29
CA ARG A 94 -7.21 13.60 -13.14
C ARG A 94 -5.81 13.04 -13.00
N SER A 95 -5.17 12.78 -14.14
CA SER A 95 -3.76 12.39 -14.19
C SER A 95 -2.88 13.63 -14.24
N ILE A 96 -1.86 13.65 -13.41
CA ILE A 96 -0.96 14.79 -13.18
C ILE A 96 0.46 14.24 -13.16
N MET A 97 1.39 14.98 -13.77
CA MET A 97 2.81 14.61 -13.79
C MET A 97 3.36 14.41 -12.37
N GLU A 98 4.21 13.43 -12.17
CA GLU A 98 4.75 13.03 -10.86
C GLU A 98 5.38 14.20 -10.09
N SER A 99 6.10 15.11 -10.76
CA SER A 99 6.68 16.30 -10.11
C SER A 99 5.63 17.24 -9.52
N GLU A 100 4.47 17.37 -10.18
CA GLU A 100 3.33 18.13 -9.66
C GLU A 100 2.61 17.35 -8.56
N ALA A 101 2.52 16.01 -8.69
CA ALA A 101 1.93 15.14 -7.69
C ALA A 101 2.69 15.22 -6.35
N GLU A 102 4.01 15.29 -6.38
CA GLU A 102 4.85 15.51 -5.19
C GLU A 102 4.56 16.88 -4.53
N ALA A 103 4.42 17.94 -5.33
CA ALA A 103 4.06 19.26 -4.83
C ALA A 103 2.66 19.26 -4.21
N ILE A 104 1.68 18.59 -4.84
CA ILE A 104 0.32 18.43 -4.31
C ILE A 104 0.36 17.65 -2.99
N LEU A 105 1.11 16.53 -2.94
CA LEU A 105 1.26 15.75 -1.72
C LEU A 105 1.84 16.59 -0.57
N SER A 106 2.85 17.40 -0.85
CA SER A 106 3.45 18.28 0.14
C SER A 106 2.47 19.35 0.65
N ASN A 107 1.73 20.00 -0.27
CA ASN A 107 0.84 21.10 0.07
C ASN A 107 -0.50 20.64 0.65
N MET A 108 -0.95 19.42 0.31
CA MET A 108 -2.26 18.90 0.67
C MET A 108 -2.21 17.58 1.45
N ASN A 109 -1.11 17.33 2.15
CA ASN A 109 -0.89 16.08 2.90
C ASN A 109 -2.08 15.73 3.81
N ASN A 110 -2.64 16.71 4.53
CA ASN A 110 -3.78 16.48 5.40
C ASN A 110 -5.04 16.06 4.63
N ALA A 111 -5.32 16.66 3.48
CA ALA A 111 -6.47 16.28 2.65
C ALA A 111 -6.35 14.85 2.13
N ILE A 112 -5.14 14.46 1.71
CA ILE A 112 -4.85 13.11 1.24
C ILE A 112 -4.97 12.10 2.39
N ARG A 113 -4.36 12.39 3.55
CA ARG A 113 -4.41 11.51 4.73
C ARG A 113 -5.81 11.35 5.32
N ASN A 114 -6.66 12.34 5.14
CA ASN A 114 -8.05 12.31 5.60
C ASN A 114 -9.04 11.73 4.58
N GLY A 115 -8.59 11.40 3.37
CA GLY A 115 -9.41 10.76 2.35
C GLY A 115 -10.33 11.71 1.58
N ILE A 116 -10.01 13.01 1.51
CA ILE A 116 -10.66 13.98 0.62
C ILE A 116 -10.19 13.76 -0.82
N VAL A 117 -8.93 13.40 -0.95
CA VAL A 117 -8.25 13.08 -2.21
C VAL A 117 -7.73 11.66 -2.13
N TYR A 118 -8.02 10.84 -3.12
CA TYR A 118 -7.47 9.50 -3.24
C TYR A 118 -6.46 9.46 -4.39
N ILE A 119 -5.34 8.80 -4.17
CA ILE A 119 -4.30 8.60 -5.19
C ILE A 119 -4.40 7.16 -5.67
N ALA A 120 -4.76 6.97 -6.94
CA ALA A 120 -5.00 5.66 -7.54
C ALA A 120 -3.71 5.03 -8.11
N ASP A 121 -2.54 5.40 -7.60
CA ASP A 121 -1.25 4.85 -7.97
C ASP A 121 -0.58 4.18 -6.78
N ALA A 122 -0.62 2.84 -6.76
CA ALA A 122 -0.11 2.05 -5.65
C ALA A 122 1.41 2.21 -5.44
N GLN A 123 2.16 2.43 -6.51
CA GLN A 123 3.61 2.61 -6.41
C GLN A 123 3.94 3.96 -5.79
N PHE A 124 3.28 5.04 -6.21
CA PHE A 124 3.42 6.38 -5.62
C PHE A 124 3.02 6.38 -4.14
N VAL A 125 1.92 5.72 -3.79
CA VAL A 125 1.46 5.55 -2.40
C VAL A 125 2.53 4.86 -1.54
N LYS A 126 3.18 3.82 -2.08
CA LYS A 126 4.27 3.10 -1.41
C LYS A 126 5.53 3.95 -1.26
N GLU A 127 5.96 4.61 -2.32
CA GLU A 127 7.15 5.47 -2.36
C GLU A 127 7.07 6.60 -1.33
N HIS A 128 5.85 7.11 -1.07
CA HIS A 128 5.60 8.19 -0.10
C HIS A 128 5.10 7.70 1.28
N ASN A 129 5.20 6.41 1.57
CA ASN A 129 4.81 5.80 2.86
C ASN A 129 3.36 6.10 3.27
N LEU A 130 2.43 6.10 2.31
CA LEU A 130 1.01 6.32 2.54
C LEU A 130 0.22 5.01 2.75
N GLU A 131 0.84 3.83 2.61
CA GLU A 131 0.18 2.52 2.72
C GLU A 131 -0.57 2.36 4.05
N ALA A 132 0.07 2.72 5.16
CA ALA A 132 -0.57 2.63 6.48
C ALA A 132 -1.79 3.56 6.63
N VAL A 133 -1.77 4.71 5.96
CA VAL A 133 -2.90 5.65 5.93
C VAL A 133 -4.03 5.08 5.09
N TYR A 134 -3.69 4.57 3.90
CA TYR A 134 -4.66 4.01 2.95
C TYR A 134 -5.32 2.73 3.46
N ALA A 135 -4.65 1.96 4.32
CA ALA A 135 -5.25 0.79 4.98
C ALA A 135 -6.49 1.14 5.84
N HIS A 136 -6.61 2.40 6.26
CA HIS A 136 -7.70 2.90 7.09
C HIS A 136 -8.66 3.83 6.35
N LEU A 137 -8.40 4.11 5.08
CA LEU A 137 -9.28 4.95 4.26
C LEU A 137 -10.24 4.10 3.44
N ILE A 138 -11.47 4.59 3.31
CA ILE A 138 -12.46 4.03 2.40
C ILE A 138 -12.05 4.46 0.98
N THR A 139 -11.91 3.50 0.08
CA THR A 139 -11.56 3.76 -1.32
C THR A 139 -12.75 4.29 -2.12
N ASP A 140 -12.49 4.86 -3.30
CA ASP A 140 -13.52 5.29 -4.22
C ASP A 140 -14.42 4.13 -4.66
N ALA A 141 -13.87 2.96 -4.91
CA ALA A 141 -14.63 1.76 -5.26
C ALA A 141 -15.59 1.35 -4.14
N GLN A 142 -15.09 1.32 -2.88
CA GLN A 142 -15.92 1.00 -1.72
C GLN A 142 -17.04 2.03 -1.51
N LEU A 143 -16.78 3.32 -1.71
CA LEU A 143 -17.80 4.36 -1.59
C LEU A 143 -18.85 4.28 -2.70
N LYS A 144 -18.45 3.99 -3.94
CA LYS A 144 -19.40 3.82 -5.07
C LYS A 144 -20.42 2.71 -4.80
N GLU A 145 -19.95 1.61 -4.19
CA GLU A 145 -20.76 0.44 -3.90
C GLU A 145 -21.50 0.55 -2.55
N LEU A 146 -21.09 1.47 -1.67
CA LEU A 146 -21.54 1.51 -0.28
C LEU A 146 -23.05 1.50 -0.15
N LEU A 147 -23.76 2.34 -0.91
CA LEU A 147 -25.20 2.50 -0.81
C LEU A 147 -26.01 1.35 -1.47
N SER A 148 -25.35 0.46 -2.21
CA SER A 148 -25.95 -0.77 -2.72
C SER A 148 -25.83 -1.95 -1.74
N MET A 149 -25.07 -1.78 -0.67
CA MET A 149 -24.88 -2.79 0.36
C MET A 149 -26.01 -2.79 1.38
N ASN A 150 -26.06 -3.82 2.23
CA ASN A 150 -27.05 -3.86 3.29
C ASN A 150 -26.83 -2.76 4.35
N VAL A 151 -27.91 -2.33 4.98
CA VAL A 151 -27.93 -1.25 5.98
C VAL A 151 -26.89 -1.44 7.08
N LYS A 152 -26.73 -2.67 7.59
CA LYS A 152 -25.77 -2.97 8.66
C LYS A 152 -24.33 -2.67 8.21
N HIS A 153 -23.98 -3.09 6.99
CA HIS A 153 -22.64 -2.84 6.44
C HIS A 153 -22.37 -1.34 6.27
N VAL A 154 -23.33 -0.59 5.71
CA VAL A 154 -23.23 0.87 5.57
C VAL A 154 -22.99 1.55 6.92
N VAL A 155 -23.75 1.15 7.93
CA VAL A 155 -23.63 1.67 9.31
C VAL A 155 -22.26 1.34 9.91
N ASP A 156 -21.78 0.11 9.72
CA ASP A 156 -20.48 -0.31 10.24
C ASP A 156 -19.32 0.45 9.55
N VAL A 157 -19.38 0.62 8.24
CA VAL A 157 -18.40 1.43 7.48
C VAL A 157 -18.42 2.87 7.98
N TYR A 158 -19.59 3.48 8.10
CA TYR A 158 -19.73 4.84 8.60
C TYR A 158 -19.16 5.03 10.02
N LYS A 159 -19.46 4.12 10.94
CA LYS A 159 -18.95 4.19 12.31
C LYS A 159 -17.44 4.11 12.40
N ASN A 160 -16.82 3.28 11.56
CA ASN A 160 -15.37 3.06 11.54
C ASN A 160 -14.60 4.12 10.71
N ALA A 161 -15.28 4.90 9.88
CA ALA A 161 -14.67 5.96 9.10
C ALA A 161 -14.16 7.11 9.99
N ASN A 162 -13.13 7.83 9.52
CA ASN A 162 -12.72 9.08 10.17
C ASN A 162 -13.76 10.18 9.92
N ASP A 163 -13.67 11.28 10.67
CA ASP A 163 -14.72 12.33 10.62
C ASP A 163 -14.83 12.98 9.23
N THR A 164 -13.74 13.12 8.51
CA THR A 164 -13.75 13.63 7.14
C THR A 164 -14.46 12.67 6.20
N GLN A 165 -14.18 11.38 6.28
CA GLN A 165 -14.83 10.38 5.44
C GLN A 165 -16.30 10.18 5.83
N LYS A 166 -16.68 10.34 7.10
CA LYS A 166 -18.08 10.42 7.51
C LYS A 166 -18.81 11.54 6.78
N GLN A 167 -18.19 12.73 6.70
CA GLN A 167 -18.77 13.85 5.97
C GLN A 167 -18.88 13.55 4.47
N VAL A 168 -17.83 12.95 3.85
CA VAL A 168 -17.86 12.51 2.45
C VAL A 168 -19.02 11.56 2.16
N ILE A 169 -19.31 10.61 3.07
CA ILE A 169 -20.45 9.69 2.94
C ILE A 169 -21.78 10.46 2.99
N ILE A 170 -21.93 11.40 3.93
CA ILE A 170 -23.16 12.17 4.07
C ILE A 170 -23.36 13.10 2.86
N ASP A 171 -22.31 13.74 2.38
CA ASP A 171 -22.38 14.60 1.19
C ASP A 171 -22.77 13.78 -0.05
N MET A 172 -22.20 12.57 -0.23
CA MET A 172 -22.57 11.65 -1.29
C MET A 172 -24.05 11.25 -1.23
N VAL A 173 -24.55 10.92 -0.02
CA VAL A 173 -25.98 10.59 0.18
C VAL A 173 -26.87 11.77 -0.18
N SER A 174 -26.49 12.96 0.30
CA SER A 174 -27.26 14.19 0.03
C SER A 174 -27.29 14.53 -1.45
N GLU A 175 -26.14 14.47 -2.14
CA GLU A 175 -26.05 14.72 -3.58
C GLU A 175 -26.89 13.72 -4.40
N LYS A 176 -26.82 12.43 -4.07
CA LYS A 176 -27.63 11.40 -4.74
C LYS A 176 -29.13 11.64 -4.55
N LYS A 177 -29.54 12.05 -3.36
CA LYS A 177 -30.95 12.41 -3.08
C LYS A 177 -31.38 13.65 -3.88
N LEU A 178 -30.56 14.70 -3.90
CA LEU A 178 -30.82 15.93 -4.68
C LEU A 178 -30.96 15.64 -6.19
N ASN A 179 -30.16 14.67 -6.68
CA ASN A 179 -30.20 14.21 -8.08
C ASN A 179 -31.35 13.20 -8.36
N GLY A 180 -32.28 12.99 -7.42
CA GLY A 180 -33.43 12.12 -7.58
C GLY A 180 -33.09 10.61 -7.56
N GLN A 181 -31.91 10.22 -7.13
CA GLN A 181 -31.54 8.80 -7.03
C GLN A 181 -32.21 8.15 -5.82
N GLU A 182 -32.80 6.98 -6.03
CA GLU A 182 -33.36 6.19 -4.93
C GLU A 182 -32.28 5.60 -4.03
N ILE A 183 -32.47 5.81 -2.74
CA ILE A 183 -31.62 5.22 -1.69
C ILE A 183 -32.54 4.51 -0.70
N ASP A 184 -32.14 3.35 -0.21
CA ASP A 184 -32.89 2.60 0.82
C ASP A 184 -33.20 3.51 2.02
N ALA A 185 -34.50 3.67 2.33
CA ALA A 185 -34.97 4.51 3.43
C ALA A 185 -34.37 4.13 4.78
N ASN A 186 -34.06 2.83 5.00
CA ASN A 186 -33.43 2.39 6.24
C ASN A 186 -31.97 2.88 6.34
N ILE A 187 -31.25 2.98 5.21
CA ILE A 187 -29.90 3.59 5.18
C ILE A 187 -30.00 5.06 5.58
N LEU A 188 -30.94 5.80 5.00
CA LEU A 188 -31.14 7.22 5.31
C LEU A 188 -31.51 7.44 6.79
N ILE A 189 -32.39 6.60 7.35
CA ILE A 189 -32.80 6.66 8.76
C ILE A 189 -31.58 6.42 9.67
N GLU A 190 -30.84 5.36 9.44
CA GLU A 190 -29.72 4.98 10.34
C GLU A 190 -28.56 5.96 10.22
N LEU A 191 -28.20 6.39 9.02
CA LEU A 191 -27.16 7.43 8.84
C LEU A 191 -27.62 8.76 9.43
N GLY A 192 -28.89 9.15 9.23
CA GLY A 192 -29.47 10.37 9.80
C GLY A 192 -29.38 10.39 11.33
N LYS A 193 -29.70 9.28 12.01
CA LYS A 193 -29.52 9.14 13.46
C LYS A 193 -28.06 9.32 13.88
N LEU A 194 -27.12 8.75 13.13
CA LEU A 194 -25.70 8.81 13.46
C LEU A 194 -25.09 10.20 13.24
N CYS A 195 -25.43 10.87 12.14
CA CYS A 195 -24.92 12.20 11.82
C CYS A 195 -25.78 13.34 12.40
N ARG A 196 -26.94 13.03 13.01
CA ARG A 196 -27.92 13.99 13.54
C ARG A 196 -28.42 14.98 12.49
N LYS A 197 -28.60 14.52 11.26
CA LYS A 197 -29.16 15.29 10.14
C LYS A 197 -30.39 14.55 9.60
N ASP A 198 -31.38 15.29 9.13
CA ASP A 198 -32.51 14.71 8.40
C ASP A 198 -32.09 14.49 6.94
N LEU A 199 -31.85 13.21 6.60
CA LEU A 199 -31.49 12.80 5.24
C LEU A 199 -32.71 12.33 4.45
N ILE A 200 -33.89 12.17 5.09
CA ILE A 200 -35.10 11.70 4.46
C ILE A 200 -35.76 12.84 3.72
N SER A 201 -35.87 14.02 4.37
CA SER A 201 -36.56 15.21 3.85
C SER A 201 -35.78 15.98 2.78
N ILE A 202 -34.65 15.42 2.30
CA ILE A 202 -33.96 16.00 1.15
C ILE A 202 -34.77 15.73 -0.09
N GLU A 203 -35.29 16.79 -0.71
CA GLU A 203 -36.07 16.71 -1.95
C GLU A 203 -35.17 16.90 -3.17
N PRO A 204 -35.45 16.19 -4.28
CA PRO A 204 -34.75 16.40 -5.54
C PRO A 204 -34.89 17.83 -6.04
N ILE A 205 -33.83 18.35 -6.67
CA ILE A 205 -33.91 19.62 -7.38
C ILE A 205 -34.74 19.37 -8.66
N GLU A 206 -35.95 19.96 -8.73
CA GLU A 206 -36.70 19.96 -9.97
C GLU A 206 -35.98 20.87 -10.97
N GLU A 207 -35.46 20.27 -12.07
CA GLU A 207 -34.98 21.07 -13.20
C GLU A 207 -36.22 21.76 -13.80
N GLU A 208 -36.36 23.06 -13.58
CA GLU A 208 -37.33 23.87 -14.33
C GLU A 208 -36.97 23.80 -15.82
N GLY A 209 -37.77 23.09 -16.61
CA GLY A 209 -37.63 22.88 -18.04
C GLY A 209 -37.86 24.15 -18.90
#